data_2f793cb87b76ed5028fafef970d80926
#
_entry.id   2f793cb87b76ed5028fafef970d80926
#
_cell.length_a   1.000
_cell.length_b   1.000
_cell.length_c   1.000
_cell.angle_alpha   90.00
_cell.angle_beta   90.00
_cell.angle_gamma   90.00
#
_symmetry.space_group_name_H-M   'P 1'
#
loop_
_entity.id
_entity.type
_entity.pdbx_description
1 polymer ?
#
loop_
_entity_poly.entity_id
_entity_poly.type
_entity_poly.pdbx_seq_one_letter_code
_entity_poly.pdbx_strand_id
1 'polypeptide(L)'
;SPLIITLFLILLSTSIIITNISSVYIAKRSLSLATEAAVQRGMKNLNPDAYYSGEFNANRLLINGLGGGQDDPGIPIDCNQGREDAIEVMRNWQRRLDASVRKDMRNLDVDYFACDGFQIYLETSAIVKIPLRVPFIDLQEVSIRTYAGAIGVRAETNNYYGLDIG
;
A
#
# COMPACT_ATOMS: atom_id res chain seq x y z
N SER A 1 -3.97 42.02 -31.14
CA SER A 1 -5.35 41.84 -30.72
C SER A 1 -5.36 41.34 -29.25
N PRO A 2 -6.02 42.04 -28.32
CA PRO A 2 -6.03 41.64 -26.89
C PRO A 2 -6.65 40.26 -26.68
N LEU A 3 -7.55 39.83 -27.56
CA LEU A 3 -8.20 38.53 -27.52
C LEU A 3 -7.22 37.36 -27.66
N ILE A 4 -6.20 37.47 -28.49
CA ILE A 4 -5.19 36.42 -28.67
C ILE A 4 -4.33 36.29 -27.40
N ILE A 5 -3.97 37.40 -26.76
CA ILE A 5 -3.19 37.42 -25.54
C ILE A 5 -3.97 36.78 -24.39
N THR A 6 -5.24 37.12 -24.23
CA THR A 6 -6.08 36.53 -23.17
C THR A 6 -6.27 35.02 -23.39
N LEU A 7 -6.52 34.58 -24.62
CA LEU A 7 -6.61 33.15 -24.93
C LEU A 7 -5.33 32.41 -24.62
N PHE A 8 -4.17 32.97 -24.98
CA PHE A 8 -2.87 32.38 -24.67
C PHE A 8 -2.62 32.26 -23.17
N LEU A 9 -2.96 33.29 -22.38
CA LEU A 9 -2.82 33.26 -20.92
C LEU A 9 -3.74 32.19 -20.28
N ILE A 10 -4.96 32.01 -20.78
CA ILE A 10 -5.87 30.96 -20.30
C ILE A 10 -5.28 29.58 -20.59
N LEU A 11 -4.81 29.32 -21.81
CA LEU A 11 -4.19 28.06 -22.18
C LEU A 11 -2.94 27.74 -21.35
N LEU A 12 -2.12 28.75 -21.09
CA LEU A 12 -0.91 28.60 -20.28
C LEU A 12 -1.27 28.29 -18.83
N SER A 13 -2.23 28.98 -18.25
CA SER A 13 -2.69 28.74 -16.88
C SER A 13 -3.29 27.34 -16.71
N THR A 14 -4.12 26.89 -17.64
CA THR A 14 -4.70 25.54 -17.62
C THR A 14 -3.63 24.46 -17.73
N SER A 15 -2.61 24.66 -18.57
CA SER A 15 -1.47 23.75 -18.71
C SER A 15 -0.71 23.59 -17.40
N ILE A 16 -0.44 24.70 -16.69
CA ILE A 16 0.23 24.69 -15.38
C ILE A 16 -0.60 23.88 -14.36
N ILE A 17 -1.90 24.09 -14.30
CA ILE A 17 -2.78 23.39 -13.36
C ILE A 17 -2.78 21.88 -13.63
N ILE A 18 -2.95 21.48 -14.89
CA ILE A 18 -2.97 20.08 -15.30
C ILE A 18 -1.63 19.40 -14.95
N THR A 19 -0.51 20.06 -15.20
CA THR A 19 0.83 19.54 -14.88
C THR A 19 1.00 19.30 -13.38
N ASN A 20 0.57 20.23 -12.55
CA ASN A 20 0.64 20.11 -11.11
C ASN A 20 -0.23 18.96 -10.58
N ILE A 21 -1.48 18.85 -11.05
CA ILE A 21 -2.39 17.76 -10.67
C ILE A 21 -1.79 16.40 -11.07
N SER A 22 -1.28 16.29 -12.29
CA SER A 22 -0.64 15.07 -12.79
C SER A 22 0.57 14.66 -11.96
N SER A 23 1.39 15.62 -11.54
CA SER A 23 2.56 15.36 -10.69
C SER A 23 2.15 14.80 -9.32
N VAL A 24 1.15 15.40 -8.66
CA VAL A 24 0.63 14.93 -7.37
C VAL A 24 -0.02 13.54 -7.51
N TYR A 25 -0.75 13.30 -8.60
CA TYR A 25 -1.35 12.00 -8.87
C TYR A 25 -0.31 10.89 -9.05
N ILE A 26 0.74 11.16 -9.82
CA ILE A 26 1.85 10.20 -10.01
C ILE A 26 2.55 9.91 -8.67
N ALA A 27 2.79 10.94 -7.86
CA ALA A 27 3.39 10.79 -6.54
C ALA A 27 2.51 9.94 -5.62
N LYS A 28 1.19 10.19 -5.59
CA LYS A 28 0.23 9.40 -4.81
C LYS A 28 0.21 7.95 -5.24
N ARG A 29 0.18 7.66 -6.54
CA ARG A 29 0.24 6.30 -7.07
C ARG A 29 1.53 5.59 -6.68
N SER A 30 2.66 6.30 -6.74
CA SER A 30 3.95 5.79 -6.35
C SER A 30 4.01 5.44 -4.86
N LEU A 31 3.44 6.29 -4.00
CA LEU A 31 3.30 6.02 -2.57
C LEU A 31 2.39 4.80 -2.30
N SER A 32 1.27 4.69 -3.02
CA SER A 32 0.36 3.53 -2.91
C SER A 32 1.09 2.22 -3.22
N LEU A 33 1.83 2.17 -4.32
CA LEU A 33 2.61 0.99 -4.69
C LEU A 33 3.67 0.64 -3.65
N ALA A 34 4.32 1.64 -3.04
CA ALA A 34 5.28 1.40 -1.96
C ALA A 34 4.60 0.84 -0.71
N THR A 35 3.43 1.38 -0.34
CA THR A 35 2.63 0.92 0.80
C THR A 35 2.14 -0.52 0.59
N GLU A 36 1.63 -0.83 -0.61
CA GLU A 36 1.22 -2.19 -0.99
C GLU A 36 2.40 -3.17 -0.93
N ALA A 37 3.57 -2.79 -1.46
CA ALA A 37 4.76 -3.62 -1.41
C ALA A 37 5.23 -3.86 0.04
N ALA A 38 5.11 -2.86 0.92
CA ALA A 38 5.44 -3.00 2.32
C ALA A 38 4.51 -3.98 3.03
N VAL A 39 3.20 -3.87 2.80
CA VAL A 39 2.20 -4.79 3.36
C VAL A 39 2.44 -6.22 2.85
N GLN A 40 2.64 -6.40 1.55
CA GLN A 40 2.92 -7.71 0.96
C GLN A 40 4.21 -8.33 1.51
N ARG A 41 5.22 -7.52 1.83
CA ARG A 41 6.45 -8.01 2.45
C ARG A 41 6.19 -8.45 3.89
N GLY A 42 5.45 -7.67 4.67
CA GLY A 42 5.06 -8.01 6.03
C GLY A 42 4.25 -9.31 6.11
N MET A 43 3.36 -9.54 5.13
CA MET A 43 2.54 -10.75 5.03
C MET A 43 3.33 -12.04 4.80
N LYS A 44 4.57 -11.97 4.34
CA LYS A 44 5.41 -13.16 4.11
C LYS A 44 5.93 -13.79 5.39
N ASN A 45 5.83 -13.09 6.52
CA ASN A 45 6.29 -13.59 7.80
C ASN A 45 5.21 -14.46 8.43
N LEU A 46 5.29 -15.75 8.16
CA LEU A 46 4.42 -16.75 8.77
C LEU A 46 4.77 -16.92 10.24
N ASN A 47 3.75 -17.14 11.07
CA ASN A 47 3.97 -17.60 12.43
C ASN A 47 4.05 -19.14 12.45
N PRO A 48 5.27 -19.73 12.53
CA PRO A 48 5.44 -21.18 12.46
C PRO A 48 4.76 -21.89 13.62
N ASP A 49 4.82 -21.31 14.83
CA ASP A 49 4.25 -21.92 16.03
C ASP A 49 2.73 -22.03 15.90
N ALA A 50 2.05 -20.96 15.48
CA ALA A 50 0.61 -21.01 15.24
C ALA A 50 0.24 -21.90 14.05
N TYR A 51 1.10 -21.99 13.02
CA TYR A 51 0.85 -22.83 11.85
C TYR A 51 0.99 -24.32 12.16
N TYR A 52 1.99 -24.72 12.98
CA TYR A 52 2.29 -26.11 13.29
C TYR A 52 1.64 -26.62 14.59
N SER A 53 1.19 -25.74 15.50
CA SER A 53 0.60 -26.12 16.79
C SER A 53 -0.69 -26.93 16.69
N GLY A 54 -1.24 -27.07 15.50
CA GLY A 54 -2.43 -27.86 15.25
C GLY A 54 -3.76 -27.20 15.65
N GLU A 55 -3.75 -26.16 16.47
CA GLU A 55 -4.96 -25.43 16.86
C GLU A 55 -5.70 -24.90 15.62
N PHE A 56 -4.94 -24.46 14.65
CA PHE A 56 -5.44 -23.94 13.39
C PHE A 56 -6.07 -25.04 12.50
N ASN A 57 -5.48 -26.24 12.49
CA ASN A 57 -5.97 -27.37 11.72
C ASN A 57 -7.11 -28.09 12.46
N ALA A 58 -7.06 -28.19 13.79
CA ALA A 58 -8.09 -28.81 14.61
C ALA A 58 -9.40 -28.02 14.56
N ASN A 59 -9.35 -26.70 14.66
CA ASN A 59 -10.53 -25.84 14.49
C ASN A 59 -11.15 -25.97 13.11
N ARG A 60 -10.34 -26.08 12.05
CA ARG A 60 -10.82 -26.27 10.68
C ARG A 60 -11.52 -27.62 10.50
N LEU A 61 -10.98 -28.68 11.06
CA LEU A 61 -11.59 -30.02 11.02
C LEU A 61 -12.92 -30.06 11.78
N LEU A 62 -13.00 -29.39 12.93
CA LEU A 62 -14.22 -29.29 13.73
C LEU A 62 -15.30 -28.45 13.01
N ILE A 63 -14.91 -27.32 12.42
CA ILE A 63 -15.84 -26.41 11.74
C ILE A 63 -16.37 -27.06 10.45
N ASN A 64 -15.53 -27.68 9.64
CA ASN A 64 -15.96 -28.38 8.43
C ASN A 64 -16.75 -29.64 8.73
N GLY A 65 -16.42 -30.35 9.81
CA GLY A 65 -17.15 -31.56 10.22
C GLY A 65 -18.53 -31.28 10.81
N LEU A 66 -18.79 -30.09 11.31
CA LEU A 66 -20.08 -29.68 11.91
C LEU A 66 -20.97 -28.86 10.96
N GLY A 67 -20.59 -28.71 9.69
CA GLY A 67 -21.38 -28.01 8.67
C GLY A 67 -21.49 -26.48 8.86
N GLY A 68 -20.66 -25.92 9.71
CA GLY A 68 -20.54 -24.46 9.88
C GLY A 68 -19.64 -23.89 8.79
N GLY A 69 -20.23 -23.30 7.76
CA GLY A 69 -19.51 -22.52 6.75
C GLY A 69 -18.95 -21.22 7.35
N GLN A 70 -17.98 -21.35 8.24
CA GLN A 70 -17.26 -20.19 8.77
C GLN A 70 -16.03 -19.98 7.88
N ASP A 71 -15.87 -18.77 7.39
CA ASP A 71 -14.76 -18.38 6.54
C ASP A 71 -13.42 -18.77 7.18
N ASP A 72 -12.51 -19.32 6.37
CA ASP A 72 -11.16 -19.69 6.80
C ASP A 72 -10.48 -18.41 7.36
N PRO A 73 -10.04 -18.40 8.64
CA PRO A 73 -9.46 -17.20 9.24
C PRO A 73 -8.17 -16.73 8.56
N GLY A 74 -7.64 -17.49 7.60
CA GLY A 74 -6.45 -17.14 6.86
C GLY A 74 -5.17 -17.83 7.34
N ILE A 75 -4.03 -17.38 6.87
CA ILE A 75 -2.71 -17.89 7.25
C ILE A 75 -2.18 -17.05 8.42
N PRO A 76 -1.77 -17.68 9.54
CA PRO A 76 -1.26 -16.93 10.68
C PRO A 76 0.07 -16.25 10.38
N ILE A 77 0.15 -14.96 10.75
CA ILE A 77 1.29 -14.08 10.48
C ILE A 77 1.95 -13.70 11.79
N ASP A 78 3.28 -13.58 11.78
CA ASP A 78 4.01 -12.94 12.86
C ASP A 78 3.91 -11.41 12.71
N CYS A 79 3.07 -10.81 13.54
CA CYS A 79 2.83 -9.37 13.51
C CYS A 79 4.07 -8.53 13.85
N ASN A 80 4.95 -9.01 14.70
CA ASN A 80 6.16 -8.26 15.09
C ASN A 80 7.14 -8.21 13.93
N GLN A 81 7.44 -9.35 13.35
CA GLN A 81 8.33 -9.46 12.21
C GLN A 81 7.71 -8.81 10.96
N GLY A 82 6.42 -8.99 10.76
CA GLY A 82 5.67 -8.34 9.68
C GLY A 82 5.73 -6.81 9.74
N ARG A 83 5.65 -6.24 10.95
CA ARG A 83 5.81 -4.80 11.17
C ARG A 83 7.23 -4.32 10.83
N GLU A 84 8.24 -5.03 11.32
CA GLU A 84 9.65 -4.66 11.10
C GLU A 84 9.97 -4.68 9.60
N ASP A 85 9.58 -5.73 8.90
CA ASP A 85 9.79 -5.88 7.46
C ASP A 85 9.03 -4.81 6.65
N ALA A 86 7.79 -4.50 7.00
CA ALA A 86 7.03 -3.45 6.34
C ALA A 86 7.69 -2.08 6.51
N ILE A 87 8.13 -1.75 7.73
CA ILE A 87 8.84 -0.50 8.01
C ILE A 87 10.19 -0.46 7.28
N GLU A 88 10.91 -1.58 7.21
CA GLU A 88 12.18 -1.64 6.47
C GLU A 88 11.97 -1.36 4.98
N VAL A 89 10.93 -1.89 4.36
CA VAL A 89 10.59 -1.59 2.96
C VAL A 89 10.35 -0.10 2.77
N MET A 90 9.60 0.54 3.68
CA MET A 90 9.32 1.97 3.61
C MET A 90 10.59 2.81 3.79
N ARG A 91 11.48 2.45 4.73
CA ARG A 91 12.80 3.11 4.91
C ARG A 91 13.69 2.96 3.67
N ASN A 92 13.69 1.78 3.06
CA ASN A 92 14.45 1.52 1.81
C ASN A 92 13.90 2.37 0.67
N TRP A 93 12.59 2.57 0.64
CA TRP A 93 11.93 3.41 -0.33
C TRP A 93 12.31 4.88 -0.14
N GLN A 94 12.27 5.39 1.11
CA GLN A 94 12.73 6.74 1.47
C GLN A 94 14.19 6.97 1.02
N ARG A 95 15.09 6.03 1.32
CA ARG A 95 16.50 6.13 0.92
C ARG A 95 16.67 6.22 -0.60
N ARG A 96 15.86 5.48 -1.37
CA ARG A 96 15.88 5.58 -2.83
C ARG A 96 15.34 6.90 -3.36
N LEU A 97 14.34 7.46 -2.72
CA LEU A 97 13.83 8.79 -3.06
C LEU A 97 14.87 9.86 -2.79
N ASP A 98 15.54 9.81 -1.64
CA ASP A 98 16.57 10.77 -1.26
C ASP A 98 17.81 10.73 -2.20
N ALA A 99 18.13 9.54 -2.70
CA ALA A 99 19.20 9.32 -3.68
C ALA A 99 18.79 9.68 -5.11
N SER A 100 17.49 9.81 -5.39
CA SER A 100 17.01 10.12 -6.73
C SER A 100 17.20 11.59 -7.09
N VAL A 101 17.38 11.85 -8.39
CA VAL A 101 17.43 13.22 -8.93
C VAL A 101 16.09 13.94 -8.74
N ARG A 102 15.00 13.18 -8.68
CA ARG A 102 13.65 13.67 -8.42
C ARG A 102 13.39 13.73 -6.92
N LYS A 103 13.56 14.90 -6.34
CA LYS A 103 13.17 15.17 -4.94
C LYS A 103 11.73 15.71 -4.84
N ASP A 104 10.84 15.10 -5.61
CA ASP A 104 9.45 15.57 -5.67
C ASP A 104 8.64 15.15 -4.45
N MET A 105 9.08 14.10 -3.75
CA MET A 105 8.44 13.56 -2.57
C MET A 105 9.45 13.50 -1.42
N ARG A 106 9.02 13.90 -0.24
CA ARG A 106 9.84 13.89 0.98
C ARG A 106 9.01 13.56 2.22
N ASN A 107 9.68 13.33 3.33
CA ASN A 107 9.04 13.04 4.61
C ASN A 107 8.02 11.90 4.48
N LEU A 108 8.51 10.77 3.94
CA LEU A 108 7.72 9.55 3.93
C LEU A 108 7.61 9.03 5.36
N ASP A 109 6.39 8.92 5.87
CA ASP A 109 6.13 8.45 7.22
C ASP A 109 5.10 7.32 7.23
N VAL A 110 5.21 6.47 8.26
CA VAL A 110 4.23 5.42 8.54
C VAL A 110 3.33 5.93 9.65
N ASP A 111 2.14 6.37 9.30
CA ASP A 111 1.20 6.98 10.24
C ASP A 111 0.52 5.94 11.12
N TYR A 112 0.20 4.78 10.56
CA TYR A 112 -0.51 3.73 11.27
C TYR A 112 -0.15 2.34 10.74
N PHE A 113 -0.01 1.38 11.67
CA PHE A 113 0.17 -0.04 11.38
C PHE A 113 -0.75 -0.85 12.30
N ALA A 114 -1.55 -1.72 11.72
CA ALA A 114 -2.37 -2.69 12.44
C ALA A 114 -2.12 -4.09 11.90
N CYS A 115 -2.11 -5.06 12.82
CA CYS A 115 -2.03 -6.48 12.50
C CYS A 115 -2.83 -7.25 13.55
N ASP A 116 -3.68 -8.17 13.10
CA ASP A 116 -4.50 -9.02 13.99
C ASP A 116 -4.07 -10.50 13.98
N GLY A 117 -2.95 -10.80 13.34
CA GLY A 117 -2.43 -12.15 13.18
C GLY A 117 -2.83 -12.82 11.86
N PHE A 118 -3.74 -12.26 11.09
CA PHE A 118 -4.18 -12.80 9.79
C PHE A 118 -4.17 -11.75 8.68
N GLN A 119 -4.23 -10.50 9.05
CA GLN A 119 -4.21 -9.37 8.13
C GLN A 119 -3.27 -8.29 8.63
N ILE A 120 -2.73 -7.54 7.67
CA ILE A 120 -1.92 -6.35 7.94
C ILE A 120 -2.58 -5.17 7.25
N TYR A 121 -2.66 -4.05 7.97
CA TYR A 121 -3.09 -2.76 7.46
C TYR A 121 -2.01 -1.72 7.73
N LEU A 122 -1.68 -0.93 6.72
CA LEU A 122 -0.65 0.10 6.77
C LEU A 122 -1.18 1.40 6.17
N GLU A 123 -1.02 2.49 6.91
CA GLU A 123 -1.28 3.85 6.44
C GLU A 123 0.04 4.62 6.38
N THR A 124 0.26 5.32 5.28
CA THR A 124 1.47 6.09 5.04
C THR A 124 1.16 7.47 4.50
N SER A 125 2.00 8.43 4.83
CA SER A 125 1.93 9.80 4.31
C SER A 125 3.26 10.26 3.76
N ALA A 126 3.18 11.25 2.88
CA ALA A 126 4.36 11.92 2.32
C ALA A 126 4.00 13.35 1.92
N ILE A 127 5.01 14.21 1.82
CA ILE A 127 4.88 15.56 1.32
C ILE A 127 5.39 15.60 -0.12
N VAL A 128 4.54 16.05 -1.03
CA VAL A 128 4.86 16.23 -2.45
C VAL A 128 5.08 17.70 -2.74
N LYS A 129 6.20 18.00 -3.40
CA LYS A 129 6.51 19.34 -3.86
C LYS A 129 5.85 19.59 -5.21
N ILE A 130 5.15 20.71 -5.34
CA ILE A 130 4.52 21.12 -6.59
C ILE A 130 5.59 21.69 -7.53
N PRO A 131 5.72 21.15 -8.76
CA PRO A 131 6.80 21.52 -9.66
C PRO A 131 6.66 22.94 -10.23
N LEU A 132 5.43 23.41 -10.45
CA LEU A 132 5.16 24.71 -11.05
C LEU A 132 4.37 25.60 -10.08
N ARG A 133 4.87 26.79 -9.83
CA ARG A 133 4.16 27.77 -9.01
C ARG A 133 2.94 28.30 -9.78
N VAL A 134 1.79 28.21 -9.13
CA VAL A 134 0.56 28.79 -9.68
C VAL A 134 0.53 30.28 -9.36
N PRO A 135 0.36 31.17 -10.34
CA PRO A 135 0.20 32.58 -10.07
C PRO A 135 -0.94 32.82 -9.07
N PHE A 136 -0.74 33.68 -8.10
CA PHE A 136 -1.71 34.07 -7.07
C PHE A 136 -2.03 33.02 -5.99
N ILE A 137 -1.43 31.83 -6.03
CA ILE A 137 -1.61 30.77 -5.03
C ILE A 137 -0.23 30.37 -4.52
N ASP A 138 0.02 30.57 -3.23
CA ASP A 138 1.28 30.14 -2.60
C ASP A 138 1.18 28.67 -2.11
N LEU A 139 0.83 27.78 -3.02
CA LEU A 139 0.80 26.35 -2.76
C LEU A 139 2.08 25.70 -3.30
N GLN A 140 3.02 25.40 -2.40
CA GLN A 140 4.30 24.82 -2.79
C GLN A 140 4.38 23.32 -2.50
N GLU A 141 3.59 22.83 -1.54
CA GLU A 141 3.64 21.47 -1.06
C GLU A 141 2.24 20.94 -0.75
N VAL A 142 2.03 19.65 -0.99
CA VAL A 142 0.80 18.94 -0.68
C VAL A 142 1.12 17.68 0.11
N SER A 143 0.45 17.50 1.25
CA SER A 143 0.49 16.24 1.97
C SER A 143 -0.44 15.23 1.29
N ILE A 144 0.08 14.06 0.99
CA ILE A 144 -0.68 12.93 0.46
C ILE A 144 -0.68 11.79 1.46
N ARG A 145 -1.78 11.06 1.53
CA ARG A 145 -1.93 9.85 2.33
C ARG A 145 -2.42 8.70 1.48
N THR A 146 -2.00 7.50 1.84
CA THR A 146 -2.47 6.27 1.23
C THR A 146 -2.51 5.16 2.28
N TYR A 147 -3.31 4.16 2.00
CA TYR A 147 -3.44 2.98 2.84
C TYR A 147 -3.43 1.72 1.97
N ALA A 148 -2.94 0.65 2.55
CA ALA A 148 -3.00 -0.68 1.97
C ALA A 148 -3.30 -1.70 3.07
N GLY A 149 -4.03 -2.74 2.69
CA GLY A 149 -4.30 -3.88 3.54
C GLY A 149 -4.13 -5.16 2.75
N ALA A 150 -3.72 -6.23 3.43
CA ALA A 150 -3.68 -7.56 2.85
C ALA A 150 -4.09 -8.60 3.90
N ILE A 151 -4.78 -9.63 3.42
CA ILE A 151 -5.24 -10.78 4.19
C ILE A 151 -4.57 -12.02 3.63
N GLY A 152 -4.04 -12.85 4.52
CA GLY A 152 -3.46 -14.13 4.14
C GLY A 152 -4.57 -15.15 3.87
N VAL A 153 -5.01 -15.27 2.62
CA VAL A 153 -6.02 -16.27 2.23
C VAL A 153 -5.31 -17.52 1.75
N ARG A 154 -5.78 -18.69 2.22
CA ARG A 154 -5.38 -19.95 1.61
C ARG A 154 -6.11 -20.08 0.27
N ALA A 155 -5.36 -20.37 -0.80
CA ALA A 155 -6.01 -20.79 -2.03
C ALA A 155 -6.82 -22.07 -1.75
N GLU A 156 -8.10 -22.03 -2.09
CA GLU A 156 -8.89 -23.26 -2.13
C GLU A 156 -8.16 -24.25 -3.03
N THR A 157 -7.73 -25.39 -2.42
CA THR A 157 -6.92 -26.29 -3.05
C THR A 157 -7.38 -26.98 -4.10
N ASN A 158 -6.91 -26.76 -4.94
CA ASN A 158 -6.09 -27.38 -5.59
C ASN A 158 -5.96 -28.81 -5.53
N ASN A 159 -6.56 -29.37 -6.54
CA ASN A 159 -6.19 -30.64 -7.09
C ASN A 159 -4.68 -30.79 -7.26
N TYR A 160 -3.97 -30.98 -6.17
CA TYR A 160 -2.65 -31.53 -6.16
C TYR A 160 -2.80 -32.95 -6.69
N TYR A 161 -2.25 -33.19 -7.89
CA TYR A 161 -2.21 -34.46 -8.62
C TYR A 161 -3.41 -34.85 -9.53
N GLY A 162 -4.34 -33.97 -9.85
CA GLY A 162 -5.38 -34.35 -10.84
C GLY A 162 -6.22 -35.60 -10.45
N LEU A 163 -6.27 -35.92 -9.17
CA LEU A 163 -7.12 -36.96 -8.61
C LEU A 163 -8.35 -36.26 -8.01
N ASP A 164 -9.42 -36.30 -8.79
CA ASP A 164 -10.77 -36.02 -8.32
C ASP A 164 -11.16 -37.17 -7.41
N ILE A 165 -10.98 -37.03 -6.11
CA ILE A 165 -11.50 -37.98 -5.12
C ILE A 165 -12.89 -37.49 -4.79
N GLY A 166 -13.88 -38.00 -5.57
CA GLY A 166 -15.30 -37.84 -5.35
C GLY A 166 -15.77 -38.45 -4.01
#